data_0f7268fea46542776cc7cd86852c3efc
#
_entry.id   0f7268fea46542776cc7cd86852c3efc
#
_cell.length_a   1.000
_cell.length_b   1.000
_cell.length_c   1.000
_cell.angle_alpha   90.00
_cell.angle_beta   90.00
_cell.angle_gamma   90.00
#
_symmetry.space_group_name_H-M   'P 1'
#
loop_
_entity.id
_entity.type
_entity.pdbx_description
1 polymer ?
#
loop_
_entity_poly.entity_id
_entity_poly.type
_entity_poly.pdbx_seq_one_letter_code
_entity_poly.pdbx_strand_id
1 'polypeptide(L)'
;HDNPWPSSDIRYVPTFQEALKEINALNREALIDFHQRFYGAATLRFSAVGAFDPKDTQASLVQAFKDWKAAPEYQRIGHPFRSITPEQFTLHTPDKANAVFMAFQPLELQDDDPAYTALYVANYILGGSSSSRLWTRIRVEEGISYNVGSSIDASAYEPSGEWSLSAILAPENAPRFRKALNEELNRAL
;
A
#
# COMPACT_ATOMS: atom_id res chain seq x y z
N HIS A 1 -1.29 -9.05 17.20
CA HIS A 1 -1.10 -9.06 15.75
C HIS A 1 -0.09 -10.12 15.43
N ASP A 2 -0.54 -11.12 14.70
CA ASP A 2 0.33 -12.22 14.30
C ASP A 2 1.24 -11.73 13.19
N ASN A 3 2.48 -11.41 13.55
CA ASN A 3 3.51 -11.13 12.57
C ASN A 3 3.79 -12.45 11.83
N PRO A 4 3.51 -12.53 10.52
CA PRO A 4 3.65 -13.79 9.79
C PRO A 4 5.10 -14.23 9.58
N TRP A 5 6.04 -13.34 9.88
CA TRP A 5 7.46 -13.52 9.65
C TRP A 5 8.23 -13.53 10.97
N PRO A 6 9.22 -14.40 11.13
CA PRO A 6 10.09 -14.35 12.30
C PRO A 6 10.94 -13.07 12.29
N SER A 7 11.39 -12.61 13.44
CA SER A 7 12.18 -11.37 13.57
C SER A 7 13.50 -11.36 12.80
N SER A 8 13.97 -12.51 12.34
CA SER A 8 15.14 -12.62 11.47
C SER A 8 14.84 -12.45 9.98
N ASP A 9 13.57 -12.42 9.59
CA ASP A 9 13.16 -12.23 8.19
C ASP A 9 13.07 -10.75 7.87
N ILE A 10 13.54 -10.35 6.69
CA ILE A 10 13.52 -8.96 6.23
C ILE A 10 12.10 -8.39 6.10
N ARG A 11 11.07 -9.25 6.01
CA ARG A 11 9.65 -8.86 5.93
C ARG A 11 9.00 -8.72 7.30
N TYR A 12 9.75 -8.99 8.37
CA TYR A 12 9.24 -8.78 9.72
C TYR A 12 8.83 -7.33 9.95
N VAL A 13 7.63 -7.12 10.47
CA VAL A 13 7.12 -5.79 10.83
C VAL A 13 7.42 -5.56 12.32
N PRO A 14 8.38 -4.71 12.68
CA PRO A 14 8.74 -4.48 14.07
C PRO A 14 7.61 -3.78 14.84
N THR A 15 7.53 -4.06 16.13
CA THR A 15 6.73 -3.25 17.05
C THR A 15 7.27 -1.83 17.14
N PHE A 16 6.46 -0.88 17.63
CA PHE A 16 6.93 0.50 17.83
C PHE A 16 8.16 0.60 18.74
N GLN A 17 8.24 -0.25 19.77
CA GLN A 17 9.40 -0.28 20.68
C GLN A 17 10.65 -0.80 19.98
N GLU A 18 10.52 -1.84 19.17
CA GLU A 18 11.63 -2.37 18.38
C GLU A 18 12.10 -1.35 17.35
N ALA A 19 11.18 -0.78 16.57
CA ALA A 19 11.50 0.26 15.59
C ALA A 19 12.18 1.48 16.23
N LEU A 20 11.69 1.94 17.40
CA LEU A 20 12.30 3.04 18.15
C LEU A 20 13.71 2.70 18.63
N LYS A 21 13.93 1.48 19.11
CA LYS A 21 15.26 0.98 19.51
C LYS A 21 16.22 0.95 18.31
N GLU A 22 15.77 0.46 17.17
CA GLU A 22 16.56 0.41 15.94
C GLU A 22 16.91 1.83 15.44
N ILE A 23 15.94 2.75 15.40
CA ILE A 23 16.16 4.14 15.00
C ILE A 23 17.18 4.81 15.91
N ASN A 24 17.08 4.62 17.22
CA ASN A 24 18.02 5.20 18.19
C ASN A 24 19.43 4.59 18.11
N ALA A 25 19.58 3.40 17.57
CA ALA A 25 20.86 2.75 17.34
C ALA A 25 21.54 3.18 16.02
N LEU A 26 20.80 3.84 15.11
CA LEU A 26 21.36 4.32 13.84
C LEU A 26 22.43 5.39 14.09
N ASN A 27 23.51 5.27 13.34
CA ASN A 27 24.55 6.27 13.26
C ASN A 27 24.93 6.53 11.80
N ARG A 28 25.77 7.54 11.55
CA ARG A 28 26.17 7.93 10.20
C ARG A 28 26.90 6.79 9.47
N GLU A 29 27.70 6.03 10.19
CA GLU A 29 28.50 4.93 9.66
C GLU A 29 27.61 3.79 9.13
N ALA A 30 26.55 3.45 9.86
CA ALA A 30 25.55 2.46 9.42
C ALA A 30 24.84 2.89 8.11
N LEU A 31 24.52 4.18 7.97
CA LEU A 31 23.93 4.71 6.74
C LEU A 31 24.89 4.67 5.55
N ILE A 32 26.17 4.97 5.78
CA ILE A 32 27.23 4.85 4.75
C ILE A 32 27.38 3.40 4.31
N ASP A 33 27.47 2.45 5.28
CA ASP A 33 27.57 1.02 4.99
C ASP A 33 26.37 0.54 4.17
N PHE A 34 25.17 0.90 4.59
CA PHE A 34 23.94 0.56 3.86
C PHE A 34 23.96 1.10 2.42
N HIS A 35 24.34 2.38 2.24
CA HIS A 35 24.42 2.98 0.92
C HIS A 35 25.47 2.26 0.04
N GLN A 36 26.65 1.95 0.58
CA GLN A 36 27.71 1.27 -0.17
C GLN A 36 27.35 -0.17 -0.54
N ARG A 37 26.52 -0.83 0.26
CA ARG A 37 26.10 -2.22 0.03
C ARG A 37 24.96 -2.34 -0.95
N PHE A 38 24.02 -1.41 -0.93
CA PHE A 38 22.75 -1.59 -1.66
C PHE A 38 22.57 -0.63 -2.83
N TYR A 39 23.29 0.48 -2.88
CA TYR A 39 23.20 1.44 -3.96
C TYR A 39 24.35 1.30 -4.95
N GLY A 40 24.04 1.31 -6.24
CA GLY A 40 25.05 1.22 -7.29
C GLY A 40 24.49 1.39 -8.68
N ALA A 41 25.36 1.67 -9.64
CA ALA A 41 24.97 1.95 -11.02
C ALA A 41 24.32 0.73 -11.72
N ALA A 42 24.61 -0.50 -11.29
CA ALA A 42 24.05 -1.72 -11.90
C ALA A 42 22.53 -1.86 -11.70
N THR A 43 21.97 -1.28 -10.65
CA THR A 43 20.54 -1.32 -10.34
C THR A 43 19.81 -0.02 -10.69
N LEU A 44 20.52 0.96 -11.23
CA LEU A 44 19.93 2.26 -11.60
C LEU A 44 18.94 2.09 -12.74
N ARG A 45 17.76 2.68 -12.58
CA ARG A 45 16.76 2.88 -13.64
C ARG A 45 16.48 4.37 -13.73
N PHE A 46 16.55 4.91 -14.94
CA PHE A 46 16.28 6.31 -15.20
C PHE A 46 15.13 6.45 -16.19
N SER A 47 14.18 7.30 -15.87
CA SER A 47 13.08 7.66 -16.76
C SER A 47 12.94 9.17 -16.81
N ALA A 48 12.76 9.73 -18.00
CA ALA A 48 12.54 11.14 -18.19
C ALA A 48 11.45 11.39 -19.24
N VAL A 49 10.63 12.41 -18.98
CA VAL A 49 9.61 12.89 -19.91
C VAL A 49 9.72 14.41 -19.98
N GLY A 50 9.83 14.95 -21.19
CA GLY A 50 9.94 16.40 -21.38
C GLY A 50 10.68 16.74 -22.68
N ALA A 51 11.06 18.01 -22.83
CA ALA A 51 11.82 18.51 -23.97
C ALA A 51 13.34 18.41 -23.66
N PHE A 52 13.98 17.36 -24.13
CA PHE A 52 15.43 17.15 -23.98
C PHE A 52 15.97 16.34 -25.17
N ASP A 53 17.30 16.40 -25.40
CA ASP A 53 17.98 15.51 -26.33
C ASP A 53 18.31 14.19 -25.62
N PRO A 54 17.80 13.03 -26.11
CA PRO A 54 18.05 11.74 -25.48
C PRO A 54 19.52 11.33 -25.47
N LYS A 55 20.29 11.68 -26.52
CA LYS A 55 21.72 11.33 -26.61
C LYS A 55 22.56 12.11 -25.63
N ASP A 56 22.32 13.40 -25.52
CA ASP A 56 23.03 14.27 -24.58
C ASP A 56 22.69 13.89 -23.13
N THR A 57 21.43 13.58 -22.87
CA THR A 57 20.98 13.10 -21.57
C THR A 57 21.64 11.78 -21.20
N GLN A 58 21.67 10.81 -22.13
CA GLN A 58 22.34 9.55 -21.93
C GLN A 58 23.85 9.71 -21.68
N ALA A 59 24.52 10.56 -22.47
CA ALA A 59 25.95 10.83 -22.29
C ALA A 59 26.23 11.44 -20.92
N SER A 60 25.41 12.38 -20.50
CA SER A 60 25.51 13.03 -19.18
C SER A 60 25.30 12.03 -18.03
N LEU A 61 24.33 11.12 -18.15
CA LEU A 61 24.09 10.06 -17.16
C LEU A 61 25.28 9.09 -17.08
N VAL A 62 25.75 8.61 -18.22
CA VAL A 62 26.94 7.74 -18.27
C VAL A 62 28.15 8.42 -17.60
N GLN A 63 28.40 9.68 -17.91
CA GLN A 63 29.47 10.42 -17.29
C GLN A 63 29.29 10.62 -15.78
N ALA A 64 28.08 10.91 -15.33
CA ALA A 64 27.80 11.12 -13.92
C ALA A 64 27.96 9.85 -13.06
N PHE A 65 27.66 8.67 -13.63
CA PHE A 65 27.63 7.40 -12.89
C PHE A 65 28.73 6.42 -13.26
N LYS A 66 29.67 6.77 -14.17
CA LYS A 66 30.74 5.86 -14.64
C LYS A 66 31.61 5.28 -13.54
N ASP A 67 31.84 6.04 -12.48
CA ASP A 67 32.72 5.66 -11.37
C ASP A 67 31.92 5.09 -10.16
N TRP A 68 30.59 5.00 -10.28
CA TRP A 68 29.76 4.48 -9.23
C TRP A 68 29.81 2.95 -9.26
N LYS A 69 30.36 2.36 -8.20
CA LYS A 69 30.54 0.92 -8.11
C LYS A 69 29.21 0.18 -8.28
N ALA A 70 29.27 -1.00 -8.86
CA ALA A 70 28.12 -1.89 -8.91
C ALA A 70 27.72 -2.30 -7.47
N ALA A 71 26.44 -2.20 -7.16
CA ALA A 71 25.91 -2.83 -5.95
C ALA A 71 26.01 -4.36 -6.05
N PRO A 72 25.96 -5.09 -4.92
CA PRO A 72 25.76 -6.53 -4.92
C PRO A 72 24.54 -6.92 -5.76
N GLU A 73 24.51 -8.18 -6.18
CA GLU A 73 23.38 -8.70 -6.96
C GLU A 73 22.03 -8.40 -6.26
N TYR A 74 21.13 -7.74 -6.98
CA TYR A 74 19.80 -7.41 -6.49
C TYR A 74 18.97 -8.69 -6.37
N GLN A 75 18.46 -8.92 -5.17
CA GLN A 75 17.46 -9.96 -4.93
C GLN A 75 16.14 -9.31 -4.52
N ARG A 76 15.09 -9.61 -5.29
CA ARG A 76 13.75 -9.12 -4.96
C ARG A 76 13.21 -9.84 -3.72
N ILE A 77 12.67 -9.06 -2.80
CA ILE A 77 11.95 -9.60 -1.64
C ILE A 77 10.52 -9.88 -2.09
N GLY A 78 10.16 -11.16 -2.19
CA GLY A 78 8.82 -11.57 -2.58
C GLY A 78 7.82 -11.42 -1.43
N HIS A 79 6.58 -11.03 -1.79
CA HIS A 79 5.44 -10.97 -0.88
C HIS A 79 4.31 -11.85 -1.41
N PRO A 80 4.45 -13.20 -1.32
CA PRO A 80 3.44 -14.10 -1.86
C PRO A 80 2.10 -13.94 -1.11
N PHE A 81 1.02 -14.21 -1.82
CA PHE A 81 -0.31 -14.29 -1.21
C PHE A 81 -0.32 -15.19 0.02
N ARG A 82 -1.04 -14.75 1.03
CA ARG A 82 -1.32 -15.53 2.24
C ARG A 82 -2.79 -15.42 2.60
N SER A 83 -3.44 -16.56 2.70
CA SER A 83 -4.78 -16.60 3.27
C SER A 83 -4.72 -16.24 4.75
N ILE A 84 -5.63 -15.40 5.18
CA ILE A 84 -5.78 -14.98 6.58
C ILE A 84 -7.14 -15.39 7.10
N THR A 85 -7.23 -15.71 8.40
CA THR A 85 -8.51 -15.86 9.07
C THR A 85 -9.14 -14.48 9.26
N PRO A 86 -10.42 -14.30 8.89
CA PRO A 86 -11.09 -13.02 9.11
C PRO A 86 -11.12 -12.65 10.59
N GLU A 87 -10.69 -11.44 10.89
CA GLU A 87 -10.69 -10.90 12.25
C GLU A 87 -11.24 -9.47 12.25
N GLN A 88 -11.78 -9.05 13.38
CA GLN A 88 -12.26 -7.70 13.59
C GLN A 88 -11.66 -7.13 14.88
N PHE A 89 -11.06 -5.95 14.75
CA PHE A 89 -10.48 -5.23 15.88
C PHE A 89 -11.20 -3.92 16.11
N THR A 90 -11.28 -3.51 17.38
CA THR A 90 -11.68 -2.16 17.75
C THR A 90 -10.60 -1.58 18.67
N LEU A 91 -9.96 -0.53 18.22
CA LEU A 91 -8.97 0.23 19.00
C LEU A 91 -9.65 1.49 19.54
N HIS A 92 -9.60 1.65 20.84
CA HIS A 92 -10.19 2.82 21.50
C HIS A 92 -9.13 3.91 21.71
N THR A 93 -9.35 5.08 21.09
CA THR A 93 -8.47 6.26 21.17
C THR A 93 -9.27 7.47 21.63
N PRO A 94 -9.51 7.62 22.95
CA PRO A 94 -10.45 8.61 23.49
C PRO A 94 -10.03 10.07 23.24
N ASP A 95 -8.77 10.31 22.91
CA ASP A 95 -8.21 11.62 22.57
C ASP A 95 -8.50 12.05 21.11
N LYS A 96 -9.12 11.18 20.30
CA LYS A 96 -9.44 11.46 18.89
C LYS A 96 -10.93 11.71 18.71
N ALA A 97 -11.26 12.80 18.01
CA ALA A 97 -12.63 13.16 17.71
C ALA A 97 -13.27 12.28 16.61
N ASN A 98 -12.48 11.71 15.73
CA ASN A 98 -12.94 10.88 14.63
C ASN A 98 -12.57 9.42 14.81
N ALA A 99 -13.44 8.53 14.32
CA ALA A 99 -13.15 7.13 14.12
C ALA A 99 -12.64 6.90 12.70
N VAL A 100 -11.70 5.98 12.54
CA VAL A 100 -11.24 5.47 11.25
C VAL A 100 -11.70 4.03 11.12
N PHE A 101 -12.42 3.73 10.05
CA PHE A 101 -12.73 2.37 9.65
C PHE A 101 -11.76 1.94 8.56
N MET A 102 -11.22 0.73 8.68
CA MET A 102 -10.39 0.10 7.65
C MET A 102 -10.78 -1.36 7.50
N ALA A 103 -10.84 -1.84 6.26
CA ALA A 103 -11.02 -3.24 5.93
C ALA A 103 -10.00 -3.62 4.85
N PHE A 104 -9.45 -4.83 4.96
CA PHE A 104 -8.47 -5.38 4.04
C PHE A 104 -8.84 -6.81 3.70
N GLN A 105 -8.76 -7.13 2.42
CA GLN A 105 -8.96 -8.47 1.89
C GLN A 105 -7.77 -8.82 1.00
N PRO A 106 -6.86 -9.72 1.43
CA PRO A 106 -5.82 -10.19 0.55
C PRO A 106 -6.41 -11.02 -0.59
N LEU A 107 -5.84 -10.86 -1.78
CA LEU A 107 -6.28 -11.52 -3.01
C LEU A 107 -5.10 -12.28 -3.63
N GLU A 108 -5.35 -13.51 -4.07
CA GLU A 108 -4.41 -14.26 -4.90
C GLU A 108 -4.55 -13.77 -6.35
N LEU A 109 -4.01 -12.58 -6.62
CA LEU A 109 -4.23 -11.84 -7.86
C LEU A 109 -2.93 -11.16 -8.29
N GLN A 110 -2.62 -11.20 -9.59
CA GLN A 110 -1.53 -10.49 -10.23
C GLN A 110 -2.10 -9.47 -11.23
N ASP A 111 -1.34 -8.44 -11.59
CA ASP A 111 -1.83 -7.36 -12.46
C ASP A 111 -2.05 -7.79 -13.92
N ASP A 112 -1.43 -8.90 -14.35
CA ASP A 112 -1.65 -9.52 -15.66
C ASP A 112 -2.77 -10.58 -15.68
N ASP A 113 -3.39 -10.87 -14.52
CA ASP A 113 -4.55 -11.76 -14.43
C ASP A 113 -5.73 -11.15 -15.21
N PRO A 114 -6.40 -11.94 -16.09
CA PRO A 114 -7.57 -11.47 -16.83
C PRO A 114 -8.69 -10.90 -15.93
N ALA A 115 -8.82 -11.37 -14.69
CA ALA A 115 -9.79 -10.88 -13.73
C ALA A 115 -9.45 -9.50 -13.16
N TYR A 116 -8.16 -9.08 -13.18
CA TYR A 116 -7.75 -7.83 -12.55
C TYR A 116 -8.47 -6.61 -13.12
N THR A 117 -8.51 -6.49 -14.45
CA THR A 117 -9.20 -5.36 -15.11
C THR A 117 -10.69 -5.30 -14.74
N ALA A 118 -11.37 -6.44 -14.71
CA ALA A 118 -12.79 -6.50 -14.34
C ALA A 118 -13.00 -6.09 -12.88
N LEU A 119 -12.16 -6.59 -11.98
CA LEU A 119 -12.19 -6.25 -10.55
C LEU A 119 -11.85 -4.77 -10.32
N TYR A 120 -10.90 -4.22 -11.08
CA TYR A 120 -10.56 -2.79 -11.02
C TYR A 120 -11.76 -1.91 -11.39
N VAL A 121 -12.45 -2.24 -12.50
CA VAL A 121 -13.66 -1.50 -12.92
C VAL A 121 -14.79 -1.68 -11.91
N ALA A 122 -15.00 -2.89 -11.40
CA ALA A 122 -16.00 -3.14 -10.35
C ALA A 122 -15.70 -2.33 -9.08
N ASN A 123 -14.45 -2.29 -8.64
CA ASN A 123 -14.03 -1.46 -7.51
C ASN A 123 -14.23 0.03 -7.78
N TYR A 124 -13.92 0.51 -8.99
CA TYR A 124 -14.13 1.91 -9.37
C TYR A 124 -15.60 2.32 -9.21
N ILE A 125 -16.53 1.45 -9.62
CA ILE A 125 -17.97 1.65 -9.45
C ILE A 125 -18.37 1.58 -7.98
N LEU A 126 -17.80 0.66 -7.21
CA LEU A 126 -18.14 0.43 -5.80
C LEU A 126 -17.68 1.57 -4.90
N GLY A 127 -16.39 1.90 -4.93
CA GLY A 127 -15.79 2.83 -3.98
C GLY A 127 -14.58 3.61 -4.50
N GLY A 128 -14.14 3.38 -5.75
CA GLY A 128 -12.90 3.93 -6.29
C GLY A 128 -13.00 5.37 -6.82
N SER A 129 -14.14 6.04 -6.71
CA SER A 129 -14.34 7.40 -7.23
C SER A 129 -15.33 8.22 -6.41
N SER A 130 -15.33 9.53 -6.63
CA SER A 130 -16.31 10.47 -6.02
C SER A 130 -17.73 10.36 -6.58
N SER A 131 -17.96 9.53 -7.56
CA SER A 131 -19.27 9.14 -8.10
C SER A 131 -19.62 7.68 -7.83
N SER A 132 -18.82 6.99 -7.03
CA SER A 132 -19.01 5.59 -6.66
C SER A 132 -20.24 5.41 -5.76
N ARG A 133 -20.70 4.17 -5.67
CA ARG A 133 -21.88 3.81 -4.87
C ARG A 133 -21.67 4.10 -3.39
N LEU A 134 -20.51 3.70 -2.83
CA LEU A 134 -20.18 3.97 -1.43
C LEU A 134 -20.09 5.47 -1.14
N TRP A 135 -19.48 6.24 -2.03
CA TRP A 135 -19.41 7.69 -1.88
C TRP A 135 -20.80 8.32 -1.91
N THR A 136 -21.61 7.99 -2.90
CA THR A 136 -22.98 8.51 -3.04
C THR A 136 -23.81 8.18 -1.81
N ARG A 137 -23.85 6.91 -1.42
CA ARG A 137 -24.67 6.44 -0.30
C ARG A 137 -24.23 7.02 1.03
N ILE A 138 -22.93 6.93 1.34
CA ILE A 138 -22.41 7.19 2.69
C ILE A 138 -22.13 8.68 2.90
N ARG A 139 -21.57 9.35 1.87
CA ARG A 139 -21.21 10.77 1.99
C ARG A 139 -22.35 11.69 1.55
N VAL A 140 -22.93 11.45 0.36
CA VAL A 140 -23.86 12.41 -0.24
C VAL A 140 -25.26 12.26 0.35
N GLU A 141 -25.81 11.04 0.38
CA GLU A 141 -27.19 10.81 0.82
C GLU A 141 -27.32 10.83 2.35
N GLU A 142 -26.44 10.14 3.06
CA GLU A 142 -26.56 10.00 4.51
C GLU A 142 -25.66 10.93 5.34
N GLY A 143 -24.62 11.52 4.75
CA GLY A 143 -23.70 12.41 5.47
C GLY A 143 -22.96 11.75 6.64
N ILE A 144 -22.77 10.44 6.60
CA ILE A 144 -22.17 9.64 7.68
C ILE A 144 -20.67 9.85 7.76
N SER A 145 -20.01 9.96 6.63
CA SER A 145 -18.55 10.03 6.53
C SER A 145 -18.12 11.18 5.62
N TYR A 146 -17.05 11.86 6.01
CA TYR A 146 -16.43 12.87 5.16
C TYR A 146 -15.66 12.24 3.99
N ASN A 147 -15.04 11.09 4.24
CA ASN A 147 -14.26 10.37 3.23
C ASN A 147 -14.50 8.86 3.35
N VAL A 148 -14.95 8.26 2.26
CA VAL A 148 -15.14 6.81 2.11
C VAL A 148 -14.67 6.40 0.72
N GLY A 149 -13.96 5.30 0.64
CA GLY A 149 -13.49 4.78 -0.62
C GLY A 149 -12.92 3.38 -0.51
N SER A 150 -12.76 2.74 -1.65
CA SER A 150 -12.08 1.44 -1.77
C SER A 150 -11.05 1.45 -2.88
N SER A 151 -10.02 0.64 -2.75
CA SER A 151 -9.00 0.40 -3.76
C SER A 151 -8.79 -1.10 -3.97
N ILE A 152 -8.27 -1.45 -5.14
CA ILE A 152 -7.76 -2.77 -5.46
C ILE A 152 -6.39 -2.62 -6.08
N ASP A 153 -5.44 -3.35 -5.55
CA ASP A 153 -4.06 -3.38 -6.02
C ASP A 153 -3.64 -4.83 -6.27
N ALA A 154 -2.77 -5.05 -7.25
CA ALA A 154 -2.18 -6.34 -7.55
C ALA A 154 -0.71 -6.17 -7.91
N SER A 155 0.11 -7.14 -7.48
CA SER A 155 1.54 -7.14 -7.77
C SER A 155 1.79 -7.48 -9.25
N ALA A 156 2.80 -6.82 -9.83
CA ALA A 156 3.30 -7.16 -11.18
C ALA A 156 4.23 -8.39 -11.20
N TYR A 157 4.53 -8.98 -10.05
CA TYR A 157 5.60 -9.99 -9.95
C TYR A 157 5.15 -11.34 -9.40
N GLU A 158 4.07 -11.37 -8.64
CA GLU A 158 3.54 -12.59 -8.00
C GLU A 158 2.05 -12.44 -7.74
N PRO A 159 1.28 -13.54 -7.66
CA PRO A 159 -0.12 -13.50 -7.29
C PRO A 159 -0.29 -13.01 -5.85
N SER A 160 -0.27 -11.70 -5.66
CA SER A 160 -0.42 -11.05 -4.37
C SER A 160 -1.05 -9.68 -4.60
N GLY A 161 -2.30 -9.57 -4.24
CA GLY A 161 -3.08 -8.35 -4.34
C GLY A 161 -3.82 -8.07 -3.05
N GLU A 162 -4.48 -6.94 -3.02
CA GLU A 162 -5.30 -6.51 -1.88
C GLU A 162 -6.50 -5.69 -2.37
N TRP A 163 -7.65 -5.98 -1.82
CA TRP A 163 -8.75 -5.03 -1.81
C TRP A 163 -8.82 -4.35 -0.44
N SER A 164 -8.92 -3.03 -0.44
CA SER A 164 -9.01 -2.27 0.79
C SER A 164 -10.18 -1.29 0.75
N LEU A 165 -10.71 -0.97 1.93
CA LEU A 165 -11.75 0.03 2.13
C LEU A 165 -11.43 0.86 3.36
N SER A 166 -11.62 2.17 3.26
CA SER A 166 -11.44 3.08 4.39
C SER A 166 -12.54 4.12 4.47
N ALA A 167 -12.83 4.56 5.69
CA ALA A 167 -13.73 5.68 5.95
C ALA A 167 -13.30 6.45 7.20
N ILE A 168 -13.57 7.76 7.22
CA ILE A 168 -13.40 8.63 8.40
C ILE A 168 -14.77 9.13 8.79
N LEU A 169 -15.18 8.88 10.02
CA LEU A 169 -16.55 9.20 10.50
C LEU A 169 -16.54 9.60 11.98
N ALA A 170 -17.62 10.25 12.42
CA ALA A 170 -17.84 10.45 13.84
C ALA A 170 -18.16 9.10 14.51
N PRO A 171 -17.60 8.80 15.70
CA PRO A 171 -17.77 7.49 16.36
C PRO A 171 -19.22 7.04 16.51
N GLU A 172 -20.13 7.95 16.78
CA GLU A 172 -21.57 7.70 16.90
C GLU A 172 -22.22 7.22 15.59
N ASN A 173 -21.62 7.53 14.46
CA ASN A 173 -22.10 7.08 13.15
C ASN A 173 -21.64 5.66 12.78
N ALA A 174 -20.77 5.02 13.55
CA ALA A 174 -20.24 3.71 13.21
C ALA A 174 -21.31 2.63 12.97
N PRO A 175 -22.41 2.54 13.74
CA PRO A 175 -23.48 1.56 13.46
C PRO A 175 -24.21 1.84 12.12
N ARG A 176 -24.49 3.11 11.81
CA ARG A 176 -25.13 3.52 10.55
C ARG A 176 -24.20 3.24 9.36
N PHE A 177 -22.93 3.56 9.50
CA PHE A 177 -21.91 3.30 8.50
C PHE A 177 -21.84 1.81 8.16
N ARG A 178 -21.74 0.92 9.18
CA ARG A 178 -21.69 -0.54 8.97
C ARG A 178 -22.93 -1.06 8.25
N LYS A 179 -24.11 -0.54 8.60
CA LYS A 179 -25.35 -0.90 7.93
C LYS A 179 -25.32 -0.51 6.46
N ALA A 180 -25.04 0.76 6.15
CA ALA A 180 -24.98 1.27 4.78
C ALA A 180 -23.91 0.55 3.94
N LEU A 181 -22.72 0.29 4.52
CA LEU A 181 -21.66 -0.48 3.87
C LEU A 181 -22.12 -1.89 3.50
N ASN A 182 -22.71 -2.62 4.44
CA ASN A 182 -23.18 -3.99 4.21
C ASN A 182 -24.30 -4.03 3.15
N GLU A 183 -25.21 -3.07 3.18
CA GLU A 183 -26.26 -2.95 2.16
C GLU A 183 -25.66 -2.74 0.76
N GLU A 184 -24.67 -1.85 0.61
CA GLU A 184 -24.04 -1.61 -0.68
C GLU A 184 -23.16 -2.77 -1.16
N LEU A 185 -22.46 -3.45 -0.26
CA LEU A 185 -21.69 -4.66 -0.60
C LEU A 185 -22.62 -5.79 -1.07
N ASN A 186 -23.74 -6.04 -0.35
CA ASN A 186 -24.73 -7.06 -0.74
C ASN A 186 -25.42 -6.75 -2.06
N ARG A 187 -25.57 -5.48 -2.43
CA ARG A 187 -26.14 -5.06 -3.72
C ARG A 187 -25.14 -5.12 -4.88
N ALA A 188 -23.87 -5.23 -4.57
CA ALA A 188 -22.79 -5.35 -5.56
C ALA A 188 -22.53 -6.82 -5.98
N LEU A 189 -22.98 -7.78 -5.18
CA LEU A 189 -22.97 -9.22 -5.45
C LEU A 189 -24.20 -9.63 -6.26
#